data_982890a0a394ed91309805d1652fb7e5
#
_entry.id   982890a0a394ed91309805d1652fb7e5
#
_cell.length_a   1.000
_cell.length_b   1.000
_cell.length_c   1.000
_cell.angle_alpha   90.00
_cell.angle_beta   90.00
_cell.angle_gamma   90.00
#
_symmetry.space_group_name_H-M   'P 1'
#
loop_
_entity.id
_entity.type
_entity.pdbx_description
1 polymer ?
#
loop_
_entity_poly.entity_id
_entity_poly.type
_entity_poly.pdbx_seq_one_letter_code
_entity_poly.pdbx_strand_id
1 'polypeptide(L)' 'MNIKAIVHQAEEGGYWAEVPALPECITEGDTMEELKNNLKDAIHGWLEVANDNHLENT' A
#
# COMPACT_ATOMS: atom_id res chain seq x y z
N MET A 1 6.81 -6.67 11.58
CA MET A 1 6.56 -5.23 11.52
C MET A 1 5.10 -4.96 11.21
N ASN A 2 4.47 -4.10 11.97
CA ASN A 2 3.06 -3.77 11.78
C ASN A 2 2.92 -2.44 11.05
N ILE A 3 2.28 -2.49 9.90
CA ILE A 3 2.00 -1.30 9.13
C ILE A 3 0.49 -1.08 9.15
N LYS A 4 0.08 0.10 9.55
CA LYS A 4 -1.33 0.44 9.65
C LYS A 4 -1.84 1.01 8.35
N ALA A 5 -2.95 0.46 7.86
CA ALA A 5 -3.63 0.96 6.68
C ALA A 5 -5.03 1.43 7.06
N ILE A 6 -5.48 2.52 6.46
CA ILE A 6 -6.82 3.05 6.69
C ILE A 6 -7.66 2.76 5.46
N VAL A 7 -8.73 1.99 5.64
CA VAL A 7 -9.59 1.55 4.54
C VAL A 7 -10.83 2.41 4.47
N HIS A 8 -11.17 2.84 3.27
CA HIS A 8 -12.36 3.65 2.99
C HIS A 8 -13.21 2.97 1.92
N GLN A 9 -14.52 3.18 1.98
CA GLN A 9 -15.41 2.76 0.93
C GLN A 9 -15.45 3.83 -0.14
N ALA A 10 -15.31 3.41 -1.41
CA ALA A 10 -15.41 4.34 -2.53
C ALA A 10 -16.88 4.58 -2.88
N GLU A 11 -17.21 5.81 -3.25
CA GLU A 11 -18.59 6.16 -3.61
C GLU A 11 -19.12 5.37 -4.79
N GLU A 12 -18.26 5.06 -5.72
CA GLU A 12 -18.63 4.35 -6.95
C GLU A 12 -18.66 2.83 -6.78
N GLY A 13 -18.37 2.36 -5.59
CA GLY A 13 -18.24 0.95 -5.30
C GLY A 13 -16.79 0.56 -5.11
N GLY A 14 -16.57 -0.53 -4.38
CA GLY A 14 -15.23 -0.97 -4.05
C GLY A 14 -14.65 -0.25 -2.85
N TYR A 15 -13.34 -0.37 -2.69
CA TYR A 15 -12.64 0.15 -1.53
C TYR A 15 -11.32 0.76 -1.95
N TRP A 16 -10.81 1.66 -1.12
CA TRP A 16 -9.45 2.16 -1.26
C TRP A 16 -8.81 2.27 0.10
N ALA A 17 -7.49 2.23 0.13
CA ALA A 17 -6.77 2.28 1.39
C ALA A 17 -5.55 3.17 1.27
N GLU A 18 -5.19 3.78 2.38
CA GLU A 18 -3.99 4.59 2.46
C GLU A 18 -3.12 4.10 3.60
N VAL A 19 -1.81 4.25 3.44
CA VAL A 19 -0.85 3.86 4.47
C VAL A 19 -0.13 5.13 4.93
N PRO A 20 -0.53 5.71 6.06
CA PRO A 20 0.04 6.99 6.51
C PRO A 20 1.55 6.97 6.72
N ALA A 21 2.10 5.83 7.08
CA ALA A 21 3.53 5.70 7.32
C ALA A 21 4.36 5.73 6.04
N LEU A 22 3.74 5.45 4.88
CA LEU A 22 4.44 5.40 3.60
C LEU A 22 3.89 6.48 2.68
N PRO A 23 4.69 7.48 2.30
CA PRO A 23 4.22 8.57 1.47
C PRO A 23 3.63 8.08 0.15
N GLU A 24 2.46 8.59 -0.19
CA GLU A 24 1.79 8.28 -1.46
C GLU A 24 1.45 6.80 -1.66
N CYS A 25 1.43 6.02 -0.60
CA CYS A 25 1.03 4.62 -0.69
C CYS A 25 -0.50 4.52 -0.59
N ILE A 26 -1.15 4.55 -1.75
CA ILE A 26 -2.60 4.44 -1.86
C ILE A 26 -2.91 3.34 -2.85
N THR A 27 -3.88 2.49 -2.51
CA THR A 27 -4.28 1.41 -3.39
C THR A 27 -5.81 1.24 -3.34
N GLU A 28 -6.35 0.52 -4.31
CA GLU A 28 -7.79 0.30 -4.40
C GLU A 28 -8.10 -1.12 -4.87
N GLY A 29 -9.34 -1.55 -4.70
CA GLY A 29 -9.81 -2.84 -5.14
C GLY A 29 -11.32 -2.88 -5.11
N ASP A 30 -11.91 -3.70 -5.97
CA ASP A 30 -13.37 -3.86 -6.04
C ASP A 30 -13.91 -4.61 -4.84
N THR A 31 -13.13 -5.51 -4.28
CA THR A 31 -13.50 -6.27 -3.10
C THR A 31 -12.43 -6.07 -2.02
N MET A 32 -12.79 -6.42 -0.78
CA MET A 32 -11.83 -6.32 0.32
C MET A 32 -10.63 -7.23 0.09
N GLU A 33 -10.86 -8.41 -0.47
CA GLU A 33 -9.79 -9.35 -0.76
C GLU A 33 -8.83 -8.79 -1.80
N GLU A 34 -9.37 -8.21 -2.85
CA GLU A 34 -8.58 -7.55 -3.88
C GLU A 34 -7.77 -6.39 -3.33
N LEU A 35 -8.41 -5.58 -2.49
CA LEU A 35 -7.74 -4.47 -1.83
C LEU A 35 -6.56 -4.95 -0.99
N LYS A 36 -6.75 -6.01 -0.23
CA LYS A 36 -5.68 -6.56 0.61
C LYS A 36 -4.50 -7.04 -0.22
N ASN A 37 -4.77 -7.71 -1.33
CA ASN A 37 -3.72 -8.20 -2.21
C ASN A 37 -2.97 -7.05 -2.85
N ASN A 38 -3.69 -6.05 -3.32
CA ASN A 38 -3.08 -4.87 -3.93
C ASN A 38 -2.27 -4.08 -2.90
N LEU A 39 -2.76 -4.02 -1.67
CA LEU A 39 -2.06 -3.33 -0.60
C LEU A 39 -0.74 -4.00 -0.27
N LYS A 40 -0.73 -5.33 -0.21
CA LYS A 40 0.51 -6.08 0.02
C LYS A 40 1.54 -5.81 -1.07
N ASP A 41 1.10 -5.84 -2.31
CA ASP A 41 1.98 -5.56 -3.44
C ASP A 41 2.53 -4.14 -3.39
N ALA A 42 1.69 -3.18 -3.07
CA ALA A 42 2.11 -1.78 -3.00
C ALA A 42 3.16 -1.56 -1.90
N ILE A 43 2.92 -2.13 -0.73
CA ILE A 43 3.85 -2.01 0.39
C ILE A 43 5.17 -2.71 0.08
N HIS A 44 5.08 -3.90 -0.50
CA HIS A 44 6.27 -4.68 -0.86
C HIS A 44 7.13 -3.94 -1.88
N GLY A 45 6.49 -3.39 -2.90
CA GLY A 45 7.21 -2.62 -3.91
C GLY A 45 7.87 -1.37 -3.33
N TRP A 46 7.16 -0.69 -2.42
CA TRP A 46 7.71 0.49 -1.77
C TRP A 46 8.95 0.15 -0.95
N LEU A 47 8.89 -0.96 -0.21
CA LEU A 47 10.02 -1.40 0.61
C LEU A 47 11.20 -1.85 -0.25
N GLU A 48 10.95 -2.48 -1.39
CA GLU A 48 12.02 -2.87 -2.30
C GLU A 48 12.77 -1.67 -2.84
N VAL A 49 12.04 -0.63 -3.21
CA VAL A 49 12.65 0.60 -3.72
C VAL A 49 13.50 1.25 -2.62
N ALA A 50 12.99 1.28 -1.40
CA ALA A 50 13.73 1.83 -0.27
C ALA A 50 15.02 1.04 0.00
N ASN A 51 14.93 -0.28 -0.10
CA ASN A 51 16.10 -1.14 0.10
C ASN A 51 17.15 -0.92 -0.98
N ASP A 52 16.71 -0.80 -2.24
CA ASP A 52 17.61 -0.52 -3.35
C ASP A 52 18.34 0.79 -3.15
N ASN A 53 17.62 1.82 -2.73
CA ASN A 53 18.23 3.11 -2.44
C ASN A 53 19.25 3.02 -1.32
N HIS A 54 18.93 2.23 -0.32
CA HIS A 54 19.83 2.01 0.81
C HIS A 54 21.12 1.34 0.36
N LEU A 55 21.00 0.35 -0.50
CA LEU A 55 22.15 -0.39 -1.02
C LEU A 55 23.04 0.50 -1.89
N GLU A 56 22.45 1.39 -2.66
CA GLU A 56 23.20 2.30 -3.50
C GLU A 56 24.03 3.30 -2.68
N ASN A 57 23.56 3.61 -1.50
CA ASN A 57 24.25 4.58 -0.65
C ASN A 57 25.42 3.99 0.12
N THR A 58 25.54 2.68 0.09
CA THR A 58 26.66 2.03 0.77
C THR A 58 27.74 1.66 -0.23
#